data_a5c833ac389c582a2abe038dedf79e78
#
_entry.id   a5c833ac389c582a2abe038dedf79e78
#
_cell.length_a   1.000
_cell.length_b   1.000
_cell.length_c   1.000
_cell.angle_alpha   90.00
_cell.angle_beta   90.00
_cell.angle_gamma   90.00
#
_symmetry.space_group_name_H-M   'P 1'
#
loop_
_entity.id
_entity.type
_entity.pdbx_description
1 polymer ?
#
loop_
_entity_poly.entity_id
_entity_poly.type
_entity_poly.pdbx_seq_one_letter_code
_entity_poly.pdbx_strand_id
1 'polypeptide(L)'
;PSFMEVVKKIGLPFFVKPANMGSSIGINKVKSEDDFEAAVKDAFKYDRKILFEEFIPGREIECSVLGNENPIASIPGEIISNHDFYSYEAKYIDENGAILEIPAKLSHEMIQRIQDMSVNVFRALECEGLARVDFFLI
;
A
#
# COMPACT_ATOMS: atom_id res chain seq x y z
N PRO A 1 11.45 14.79 -11.90
CA PRO A 1 10.88 16.03 -11.37
C PRO A 1 11.73 16.55 -10.19
N SER A 2 11.69 17.84 -9.94
CA SER A 2 12.23 18.43 -8.72
C SER A 2 11.29 18.20 -7.54
N PHE A 3 11.80 18.39 -6.31
CA PHE A 3 10.98 18.31 -5.09
C PHE A 3 9.73 19.21 -5.19
N MET A 4 9.91 20.47 -5.58
CA MET A 4 8.80 21.42 -5.68
C MET A 4 7.75 21.04 -6.72
N GLU A 5 8.14 20.39 -7.82
CA GLU A 5 7.18 19.90 -8.83
C GLU A 5 6.34 18.75 -8.29
N VAL A 6 6.93 17.86 -7.48
CA VAL A 6 6.19 16.78 -6.81
C VAL A 6 5.24 17.35 -5.77
N VAL A 7 5.74 18.19 -4.86
CA VAL A 7 4.91 18.83 -3.80
C VAL A 7 3.71 19.58 -4.39
N LYS A 8 3.89 20.28 -5.50
CA LYS A 8 2.80 21.01 -6.16
C LYS A 8 1.69 20.08 -6.68
N LYS A 9 2.03 18.84 -7.03
CA LYS A 9 1.07 17.88 -7.59
C LYS A 9 0.36 17.04 -6.53
N ILE A 10 1.09 16.57 -5.52
CA ILE A 10 0.60 15.57 -4.58
C ILE A 10 0.73 15.98 -3.09
N GLY A 11 1.29 17.16 -2.80
CA GLY A 11 1.44 17.66 -1.43
C GLY A 11 2.56 16.99 -0.64
N LEU A 12 2.60 17.25 0.66
CA LEU A 12 3.46 16.64 1.67
C LEU A 12 2.64 16.08 2.82
N PRO A 13 3.09 14.97 3.45
CA PRO A 13 4.18 14.11 2.99
C PRO A 13 3.77 13.27 1.78
N PHE A 14 4.75 12.69 1.09
CA PHE A 14 4.51 11.73 0.01
C PHE A 14 5.50 10.55 0.09
N PHE A 15 5.23 9.50 -0.67
CA PHE A 15 6.14 8.36 -0.79
C PHE A 15 6.90 8.39 -2.11
N VAL A 16 8.16 7.94 -2.05
CA VAL A 16 8.97 7.57 -3.21
C VAL A 16 9.14 6.07 -3.18
N LYS A 17 8.83 5.39 -4.28
CA LYS A 17 8.93 3.93 -4.36
C LYS A 17 9.39 3.43 -5.72
N PRO A 18 10.12 2.28 -5.79
CA PRO A 18 10.36 1.58 -7.04
C PRO A 18 9.05 1.10 -7.67
N ALA A 19 8.95 1.09 -9.00
CA ALA A 19 7.70 0.74 -9.69
C ALA A 19 7.35 -0.75 -9.61
N ASN A 20 8.36 -1.65 -9.53
CA ASN A 20 8.17 -3.10 -9.62
C ASN A 20 8.66 -3.87 -8.40
N MET A 21 8.80 -3.21 -7.23
CA MET A 21 9.22 -3.88 -6.01
C MET A 21 8.06 -4.10 -5.06
N GLY A 22 8.06 -5.26 -4.39
CA GLY A 22 7.14 -5.60 -3.33
C GLY A 22 7.73 -5.37 -1.93
N SER A 23 6.96 -5.75 -0.90
CA SER A 23 7.40 -5.81 0.50
C SER A 23 7.97 -4.50 1.05
N SER A 24 7.54 -3.35 0.53
CA SER A 24 8.02 -2.01 0.91
C SER A 24 9.53 -1.78 0.71
N ILE A 25 10.22 -2.61 -0.07
CA ILE A 25 11.65 -2.44 -0.35
C ILE A 25 11.87 -1.16 -1.18
N GLY A 26 12.77 -0.29 -0.70
CA GLY A 26 13.08 0.97 -1.36
C GLY A 26 11.97 2.02 -1.31
N ILE A 27 10.96 1.83 -0.45
CA ILE A 27 9.90 2.82 -0.21
C ILE A 27 10.35 3.76 0.90
N ASN A 28 10.29 5.06 0.63
CA ASN A 28 10.67 6.10 1.57
C ASN A 28 9.58 7.17 1.67
N LYS A 29 9.25 7.58 2.90
CA LYS A 29 8.33 8.69 3.18
C LYS A 29 9.12 9.99 3.20
N VAL A 30 8.78 10.92 2.33
CA VAL A 30 9.39 12.24 2.20
C VAL A 30 8.52 13.25 2.95
N LYS A 31 9.09 13.87 3.99
CA LYS A 31 8.42 14.87 4.83
C LYS A 31 8.95 16.28 4.55
N SER A 32 10.16 16.38 3.99
CA SER A 32 10.86 17.63 3.69
C SER A 32 11.73 17.50 2.45
N GLU A 33 12.31 18.62 1.99
CA GLU A 33 13.25 18.63 0.86
C GLU A 33 14.52 17.85 1.18
N ASP A 34 14.97 17.84 2.43
CA ASP A 34 16.18 17.13 2.86
C ASP A 34 16.06 15.61 2.67
N ASP A 35 14.84 15.05 2.80
CA ASP A 35 14.59 13.63 2.61
C ASP A 35 14.59 13.22 1.13
N PHE A 36 14.29 14.16 0.24
CA PHE A 36 13.92 13.86 -1.15
C PHE A 36 15.05 13.18 -1.95
N GLU A 37 16.25 13.73 -1.90
CA GLU A 37 17.38 13.21 -2.69
C GLU A 37 17.78 11.80 -2.24
N ALA A 38 17.78 11.56 -0.93
CA ALA A 38 18.09 10.26 -0.36
C ALA A 38 17.04 9.22 -0.76
N ALA A 39 15.75 9.57 -0.66
CA ALA A 39 14.63 8.71 -1.04
C ALA A 39 14.66 8.32 -2.53
N VAL A 40 14.93 9.29 -3.41
CA VAL A 40 15.06 9.06 -4.86
C VAL A 40 16.24 8.15 -5.17
N LYS A 41 17.43 8.41 -4.57
CA LYS A 41 18.61 7.56 -4.75
C LYS A 41 18.38 6.13 -4.25
N ASP A 42 17.68 5.97 -3.14
CA ASP A 42 17.39 4.66 -2.59
C ASP A 42 16.45 3.88 -3.51
N ALA A 43 15.35 4.48 -3.95
CA ALA A 43 14.41 3.82 -4.86
C ALA A 43 15.05 3.40 -6.19
N PHE A 44 15.95 4.20 -6.76
CA PHE A 44 16.69 3.87 -7.98
C PHE A 44 17.71 2.73 -7.84
N LYS A 45 18.03 2.28 -6.63
CA LYS A 45 18.85 1.05 -6.45
C LYS A 45 18.11 -0.20 -6.88
N TYR A 46 16.78 -0.17 -6.85
CA TYR A 46 15.91 -1.34 -7.03
C TYR A 46 15.17 -1.36 -8.37
N ASP A 47 14.95 -0.18 -8.98
CA ASP A 47 14.26 -0.10 -10.27
C ASP A 47 14.73 1.12 -11.06
N ARG A 48 14.64 1.03 -12.39
CA ARG A 48 14.88 2.15 -13.31
C ARG A 48 13.74 3.15 -13.36
N LYS A 49 12.56 2.77 -12.86
CA LYS A 49 11.36 3.59 -12.78
C LYS A 49 10.92 3.71 -11.34
N ILE A 50 10.73 4.93 -10.89
CA ILE A 50 10.21 5.24 -9.56
C ILE A 50 8.88 5.97 -9.65
N LEU A 51 8.06 5.85 -8.61
CA LEU A 51 6.77 6.49 -8.47
C LEU A 51 6.82 7.45 -7.29
N PHE A 52 6.12 8.55 -7.42
CA PHE A 52 5.78 9.46 -6.33
C PHE A 52 4.30 9.30 -6.03
N GLU A 53 3.97 8.99 -4.78
CA GLU A 53 2.62 8.63 -4.37
C GLU A 53 2.20 9.50 -3.19
N GLU A 54 1.00 10.07 -3.27
CA GLU A 54 0.40 10.86 -2.21
C GLU A 54 0.29 10.04 -0.92
N PHE A 55 0.57 10.66 0.23
CA PHE A 55 0.27 10.06 1.53
C PHE A 55 -1.22 10.19 1.82
N ILE A 56 -1.88 9.07 1.99
CA ILE A 56 -3.29 9.01 2.36
C ILE A 56 -3.39 8.63 3.83
N PRO A 57 -3.86 9.53 4.72
CA PRO A 57 -4.07 9.22 6.13
C PRO A 57 -5.35 8.39 6.28
N GLY A 58 -5.21 7.08 6.29
CA GLY A 58 -6.35 6.16 6.38
C GLY A 58 -5.96 4.85 7.06
N ARG A 59 -6.97 4.04 7.36
CA ARG A 59 -6.80 2.67 7.83
C ARG A 59 -6.35 1.79 6.66
N GLU A 60 -5.30 1.00 6.85
CA GLU A 60 -4.83 0.06 5.83
C GLU A 60 -5.65 -1.23 5.88
N ILE A 61 -6.49 -1.46 4.88
CA ILE A 61 -7.35 -2.64 4.78
C ILE A 61 -6.88 -3.51 3.64
N GLU A 62 -6.74 -4.81 3.88
CA GLU A 62 -6.40 -5.80 2.85
C GLU A 62 -7.50 -6.84 2.69
N CYS A 63 -7.70 -7.26 1.45
CA CYS A 63 -8.66 -8.29 1.10
C CYS A 63 -8.06 -9.24 0.05
N SER A 64 -8.03 -10.52 0.35
CA SER A 64 -7.57 -11.55 -0.59
C SER A 64 -8.69 -11.94 -1.55
N VAL A 65 -8.33 -12.21 -2.80
CA VAL A 65 -9.24 -12.74 -3.82
C VAL A 65 -8.67 -14.02 -4.38
N LEU A 66 -9.47 -15.07 -4.38
CA LEU A 66 -9.10 -16.40 -4.87
C LEU A 66 -10.04 -16.85 -6.00
N GLY A 67 -9.48 -17.34 -7.08
CA GLY A 67 -10.20 -17.96 -8.18
C GLY A 67 -9.75 -17.48 -9.54
N ASN A 68 -10.47 -17.93 -10.57
CA ASN A 68 -10.24 -17.57 -11.97
C ASN A 68 -11.54 -17.00 -12.57
N GLU A 69 -12.41 -17.85 -13.13
CA GLU A 69 -13.68 -17.39 -13.73
C GLU A 69 -14.68 -16.83 -12.69
N ASN A 70 -14.72 -17.44 -11.50
CA ASN A 70 -15.62 -17.07 -10.41
C ASN A 70 -14.82 -16.74 -9.14
N PRO A 71 -14.09 -15.61 -9.11
CA PRO A 71 -13.26 -15.23 -7.98
C PRO A 71 -14.13 -14.87 -6.76
N ILE A 72 -13.65 -15.29 -5.60
CA ILE A 72 -14.27 -15.01 -4.29
C ILE A 72 -13.31 -14.17 -3.44
N ALA A 73 -13.85 -13.21 -2.70
CA ALA A 73 -13.11 -12.37 -1.77
C ALA A 73 -13.15 -12.93 -0.35
N SER A 74 -12.04 -12.79 0.38
CA SER A 74 -11.97 -13.11 1.81
C SER A 74 -12.71 -12.08 2.66
N ILE A 75 -12.82 -12.36 3.96
CA ILE A 75 -13.10 -11.30 4.94
C ILE A 75 -11.90 -10.33 4.96
N PRO A 76 -12.14 -8.99 4.96
CA PRO A 76 -11.07 -8.01 5.05
C PRO A 76 -10.30 -8.08 6.38
N GLY A 77 -8.98 -7.88 6.31
CA GLY A 77 -8.11 -7.63 7.45
C GLY A 77 -7.67 -6.18 7.51
N GLU A 78 -7.21 -5.73 8.67
CA GLU A 78 -6.62 -4.42 8.89
C GLU A 78 -5.18 -4.55 9.35
N ILE A 79 -4.28 -3.76 8.76
CA ILE A 79 -2.91 -3.61 9.19
C ILE A 79 -2.81 -2.37 10.08
N ILE A 80 -2.51 -2.57 11.35
CA ILE A 80 -2.28 -1.50 12.31
C ILE A 80 -0.78 -1.42 12.53
N SER A 81 -0.11 -0.48 11.85
CA SER A 81 1.33 -0.27 11.97
C SER A 81 1.65 0.55 13.22
N ASN A 82 2.67 0.12 13.97
CA ASN A 82 3.25 0.89 15.07
C ASN A 82 4.34 1.87 14.59
N HIS A 83 4.67 1.83 13.30
CA HIS A 83 5.62 2.74 12.63
C HIS A 83 4.89 3.80 11.82
N ASP A 84 5.63 4.82 11.36
CA ASP A 84 5.13 5.89 10.49
C ASP A 84 4.44 5.36 9.21
N PHE A 85 4.79 4.13 8.77
CA PHE A 85 4.14 3.36 7.71
C PHE A 85 4.55 1.88 7.83
N TYR A 86 3.82 0.98 7.15
CA TYR A 86 4.07 -0.46 7.14
C TYR A 86 5.29 -0.79 6.27
N SER A 87 6.48 -0.47 6.80
CA SER A 87 7.78 -0.66 6.15
C SER A 87 8.21 -2.13 6.10
N TYR A 88 9.31 -2.41 5.38
CA TYR A 88 9.94 -3.74 5.39
C TYR A 88 10.32 -4.19 6.82
N GLU A 89 10.86 -3.27 7.62
CA GLU A 89 11.20 -3.54 9.02
C GLU A 89 9.98 -3.91 9.86
N ALA A 90 8.88 -3.16 9.71
CA ALA A 90 7.62 -3.45 10.39
C ALA A 90 6.99 -4.79 9.96
N LYS A 91 7.30 -5.26 8.74
CA LYS A 91 6.78 -6.52 8.19
C LYS A 91 7.55 -7.76 8.63
N TYR A 92 8.88 -7.65 8.74
CA TYR A 92 9.74 -8.84 8.77
C TYR A 92 10.80 -8.82 9.87
N ILE A 93 11.09 -7.68 10.49
CA ILE A 93 12.20 -7.52 11.43
C ILE A 93 11.70 -7.20 12.83
N ASP A 94 10.75 -6.29 12.97
CA ASP A 94 10.17 -5.89 14.25
C ASP A 94 8.95 -6.77 14.58
N GLU A 95 9.07 -7.64 15.58
CA GLU A 95 7.97 -8.50 16.05
C GLU A 95 6.73 -7.72 16.50
N ASN A 96 6.90 -6.45 16.86
CA ASN A 96 5.82 -5.54 17.27
C ASN A 96 5.55 -4.46 16.21
N GLY A 97 6.09 -4.58 15.02
CA GLY A 97 6.03 -3.55 13.97
C GLY A 97 4.63 -3.31 13.43
N ALA A 98 3.76 -4.32 13.44
CA ALA A 98 2.37 -4.20 13.04
C ALA A 98 1.50 -5.27 13.69
N ILE A 99 0.24 -4.94 13.89
CA ILE A 99 -0.81 -5.87 14.32
C ILE A 99 -1.70 -6.13 13.10
N LEU A 100 -1.93 -7.40 12.80
CA LEU A 100 -2.89 -7.83 11.78
C LEU A 100 -4.20 -8.20 12.47
N GLU A 101 -5.23 -7.38 12.28
CA GLU A 101 -6.56 -7.61 12.84
C GLU A 101 -7.48 -8.25 11.79
N ILE A 102 -7.79 -9.54 11.95
CA ILE A 102 -8.70 -10.31 11.07
C ILE A 102 -9.79 -10.95 11.90
N PRO A 103 -11.07 -10.66 11.62
CA PRO A 103 -11.59 -9.67 10.67
C PRO A 103 -11.30 -8.22 11.09
N ALA A 104 -11.14 -7.32 10.12
CA ALA A 104 -11.10 -5.89 10.37
C ALA A 104 -12.41 -5.41 11.03
N LYS A 105 -12.33 -4.48 11.97
CA LYS A 105 -13.50 -3.88 12.64
C LYS A 105 -14.22 -2.91 11.71
N LEU A 106 -15.08 -3.45 10.86
CA LEU A 106 -15.85 -2.72 9.86
C LEU A 106 -17.34 -3.05 9.98
N SER A 107 -18.20 -2.18 9.47
CA SER A 107 -19.62 -2.49 9.30
C SER A 107 -19.82 -3.57 8.24
N HIS A 108 -20.92 -4.31 8.33
CA HIS A 108 -21.25 -5.34 7.33
C HIS A 108 -21.32 -4.75 5.90
N GLU A 109 -21.88 -3.56 5.76
CA GLU A 109 -21.95 -2.85 4.48
C GLU A 109 -20.55 -2.53 3.92
N MET A 110 -19.63 -2.06 4.77
CA MET A 110 -18.26 -1.77 4.36
C MET A 110 -17.50 -3.04 3.98
N ILE A 111 -17.67 -4.14 4.73
CA ILE A 111 -17.09 -5.44 4.38
C ILE A 111 -17.54 -5.85 2.98
N GLN A 112 -18.83 -5.82 2.70
CA GLN A 112 -19.37 -6.19 1.40
C GLN A 112 -18.82 -5.29 0.28
N ARG A 113 -18.76 -3.98 0.52
CA ARG A 113 -18.22 -3.02 -0.45
C ARG A 113 -16.76 -3.30 -0.77
N ILE A 114 -15.91 -3.59 0.23
CA ILE A 114 -14.50 -3.93 0.04
C ILE A 114 -14.38 -5.24 -0.76
N GLN A 115 -15.15 -6.26 -0.42
CA GLN A 115 -15.17 -7.53 -1.14
C GLN A 115 -15.55 -7.35 -2.61
N ASP A 116 -16.61 -6.61 -2.90
CA ASP A 116 -17.08 -6.33 -4.26
C ASP A 116 -16.01 -5.55 -5.06
N MET A 117 -15.40 -4.53 -4.45
CA MET A 117 -14.32 -3.76 -5.06
C MET A 117 -13.11 -4.64 -5.33
N SER A 118 -12.73 -5.52 -4.39
CA SER A 118 -11.60 -6.43 -4.56
C SER A 118 -11.78 -7.37 -5.74
N VAL A 119 -12.97 -7.97 -5.88
CA VAL A 119 -13.31 -8.82 -7.03
C VAL A 119 -13.29 -8.02 -8.34
N ASN A 120 -13.79 -6.78 -8.32
CA ASN A 120 -13.79 -5.93 -9.51
C ASN A 120 -12.35 -5.55 -9.94
N VAL A 121 -11.48 -5.20 -9.00
CA VAL A 121 -10.06 -4.92 -9.27
C VAL A 121 -9.37 -6.16 -9.83
N PHE A 122 -9.58 -7.33 -9.20
CA PHE A 122 -9.01 -8.60 -9.64
C PHE A 122 -9.37 -8.91 -11.10
N ARG A 123 -10.64 -8.75 -11.47
CA ARG A 123 -11.12 -8.95 -12.85
C ARG A 123 -10.58 -7.89 -13.82
N ALA A 124 -10.57 -6.61 -13.41
CA ALA A 124 -10.11 -5.51 -14.25
C ALA A 124 -8.60 -5.63 -14.60
N LEU A 125 -7.82 -6.26 -13.72
CA LEU A 125 -6.40 -6.53 -13.93
C LEU A 125 -6.12 -7.91 -14.53
N GLU A 126 -7.17 -8.65 -14.91
CA GLU A 126 -7.07 -10.00 -15.49
C GLU A 126 -6.24 -10.95 -14.60
N CYS A 127 -6.38 -10.83 -13.27
CA CYS A 127 -5.69 -11.69 -12.32
C CYS A 127 -6.27 -13.10 -12.33
N GLU A 128 -5.41 -14.09 -12.06
CA GLU A 128 -5.77 -15.50 -11.90
C GLU A 128 -5.15 -16.05 -10.61
N GLY A 129 -5.77 -17.09 -10.04
CA GLY A 129 -5.30 -17.77 -8.85
C GLY A 129 -5.56 -16.98 -7.59
N LEU A 130 -4.54 -16.36 -7.01
CA LEU A 130 -4.61 -15.60 -5.76
C LEU A 130 -3.97 -14.23 -5.90
N ALA A 131 -4.71 -13.20 -5.48
CA ALA A 131 -4.18 -11.85 -5.31
C ALA A 131 -4.68 -11.23 -4.01
N ARG A 132 -3.98 -10.20 -3.53
CA ARG A 132 -4.42 -9.33 -2.44
C ARG A 132 -4.65 -7.92 -2.98
N VAL A 133 -5.75 -7.33 -2.62
CA VAL A 133 -6.10 -5.94 -2.93
C VAL A 133 -6.04 -5.14 -1.65
N ASP A 134 -5.26 -4.09 -1.65
CA ASP A 134 -5.01 -3.22 -0.52
C ASP A 134 -5.73 -1.88 -0.70
N PHE A 135 -6.28 -1.34 0.40
CA PHE A 135 -7.09 -0.14 0.42
C PHE A 135 -6.64 0.81 1.54
N PHE A 136 -6.79 2.10 1.30
CA PHE A 136 -6.86 3.09 2.37
C PHE A 136 -8.32 3.46 2.61
N LEU A 137 -8.79 3.19 3.83
CA LEU A 137 -10.13 3.58 4.27
C LEU A 137 -10.03 4.92 5.02
N ILE A 138 -10.66 5.95 4.46
CA ILE A 138 -10.70 7.33 4.96
C ILE A 138 -12.03 7.58 5.69
#